data_f44d395faad2bbd8f9c3558cba78f989
#
_entry.id   f44d395faad2bbd8f9c3558cba78f989
#
_cell.length_a   1.000
_cell.length_b   1.000
_cell.length_c   1.000
_cell.angle_alpha   90.00
_cell.angle_beta   90.00
_cell.angle_gamma   90.00
#
_symmetry.space_group_name_H-M   'P 1'
#
loop_
_entity.id
_entity.type
_entity.pdbx_description
1 polymer ?
#
loop_
_entity_poly.entity_id
_entity_poly.type
_entity_poly.pdbx_seq_one_letter_code
_entity_poly.pdbx_strand_id
1 'polypeptide(L)'
;MTAWPGHWARPTEGVRERLSVLQALLLDVDGVFTDGTVLRTEDGQEARRFSVVDGHGIGMLREAGVIVGVVSRENSAITRARMEKLQLDEIHIGATDKAAVMRDIVARRALNPAQVAFIGDDLPDLAAFDVAGVRIAPANAHPAVRETADLVLHCSGGHGAVREVCEVLLAARGEGPMANGF
;
A
#
# COMPACT_ATOMS: atom_id res chain seq x y z
N MET A 1 11.28 -24.16 -3.50
CA MET A 1 10.35 -23.08 -3.98
C MET A 1 9.16 -23.14 -3.04
N THR A 2 9.00 -22.14 -2.19
CA THR A 2 7.83 -22.02 -1.30
C THR A 2 6.58 -21.83 -2.16
N ALA A 3 5.51 -22.57 -1.85
CA ALA A 3 4.26 -22.48 -2.59
C ALA A 3 3.66 -21.07 -2.39
N TRP A 4 3.24 -20.43 -3.49
CA TRP A 4 2.54 -19.14 -3.43
C TRP A 4 1.22 -19.29 -2.64
N PRO A 5 0.88 -18.36 -1.73
CA PRO A 5 -0.40 -18.42 -1.00
C PRO A 5 -1.57 -18.44 -1.98
N GLY A 6 -2.29 -19.56 -2.07
CA GLY A 6 -3.28 -19.81 -3.13
C GLY A 6 -4.52 -18.91 -3.12
N HIS A 7 -4.68 -18.09 -2.05
CA HIS A 7 -5.81 -17.16 -1.88
C HIS A 7 -5.47 -15.70 -2.18
N TRP A 8 -4.19 -15.36 -2.41
CA TRP A 8 -3.75 -14.01 -2.77
C TRP A 8 -3.52 -13.87 -4.27
N ALA A 9 -3.58 -12.63 -4.76
CA ALA A 9 -3.26 -12.30 -6.13
C ALA A 9 -1.87 -12.81 -6.51
N ARG A 10 -1.78 -13.48 -7.65
CA ARG A 10 -0.53 -14.08 -8.12
C ARG A 10 0.13 -13.17 -9.17
N PRO A 11 1.26 -12.52 -8.84
CA PRO A 11 1.98 -11.73 -9.82
C PRO A 11 2.57 -12.63 -10.93
N THR A 12 2.73 -12.07 -12.12
CA THR A 12 3.56 -12.68 -13.16
C THR A 12 5.00 -12.81 -12.68
N GLU A 13 5.81 -13.65 -13.29
CA GLU A 13 7.20 -13.86 -12.85
C GLU A 13 8.00 -12.55 -12.88
N GLY A 14 7.89 -11.74 -13.94
CA GLY A 14 8.59 -10.44 -13.99
C GLY A 14 8.11 -9.42 -12.95
N VAL A 15 6.84 -9.46 -12.52
CA VAL A 15 6.35 -8.64 -11.41
C VAL A 15 6.90 -9.18 -10.09
N ARG A 16 6.92 -10.50 -9.91
CA ARG A 16 7.46 -11.15 -8.72
C ARG A 16 8.95 -10.84 -8.51
N GLU A 17 9.74 -10.86 -9.56
CA GLU A 17 11.16 -10.44 -9.51
C GLU A 17 11.31 -9.01 -9.04
N ARG A 18 10.50 -8.06 -9.57
CA ARG A 18 10.51 -6.68 -9.11
C ARG A 18 10.07 -6.55 -7.65
N LEU A 19 9.04 -7.29 -7.22
CA LEU A 19 8.57 -7.30 -5.83
C LEU A 19 9.65 -7.83 -4.86
N SER A 20 10.47 -8.79 -5.27
CA SER A 20 11.48 -9.42 -4.40
C SER A 20 12.60 -8.47 -3.96
N VAL A 21 12.85 -7.39 -4.72
CA VAL A 21 13.91 -6.41 -4.44
C VAL A 21 13.38 -5.09 -3.86
N LEU A 22 12.06 -5.01 -3.58
CA LEU A 22 11.46 -3.80 -3.03
C LEU A 22 12.01 -3.47 -1.63
N GLN A 23 12.27 -2.19 -1.43
CA GLN A 23 12.70 -1.62 -0.17
C GLN A 23 11.63 -0.71 0.47
N ALA A 24 10.66 -0.25 -0.32
CA ALA A 24 9.58 0.58 0.19
C ALA A 24 8.22 0.21 -0.42
N LEU A 25 7.19 0.26 0.42
CA LEU A 25 5.78 0.23 0.03
C LEU A 25 5.13 1.54 0.47
N LEU A 26 4.68 2.34 -0.48
CA LEU A 26 3.91 3.55 -0.24
C LEU A 26 2.46 3.32 -0.62
N LEU A 27 1.53 3.87 0.16
CA LEU A 27 0.10 3.60 0.01
C LEU A 27 -0.71 4.90 -0.01
N ASP A 28 -1.77 4.92 -0.81
CA ASP A 28 -2.88 5.82 -0.52
C ASP A 28 -3.64 5.35 0.73
N VAL A 29 -4.55 6.16 1.22
CA VAL A 29 -5.34 5.85 2.43
C VAL A 29 -6.80 5.58 2.08
N ASP A 30 -7.47 6.54 1.46
CA ASP A 30 -8.91 6.45 1.20
C ASP A 30 -9.15 5.58 -0.04
N GLY A 31 -9.83 4.45 0.14
CA GLY A 31 -9.99 3.43 -0.90
C GLY A 31 -8.92 2.33 -0.90
N VAL A 32 -7.86 2.47 -0.07
CA VAL A 32 -6.79 1.47 0.12
C VAL A 32 -6.78 0.94 1.55
N PHE A 33 -6.42 1.77 2.55
CA PHE A 33 -6.55 1.43 3.99
C PHE A 33 -7.99 1.45 4.47
N THR A 34 -8.83 2.30 3.87
CA THR A 34 -10.26 2.39 4.12
C THR A 34 -11.03 1.91 2.90
N ASP A 35 -12.34 1.80 3.03
CA ASP A 35 -13.24 1.50 1.93
C ASP A 35 -13.64 2.73 1.10
N GLY A 36 -12.96 3.87 1.32
CA GLY A 36 -13.23 5.14 0.64
C GLY A 36 -14.44 5.88 1.21
N THR A 37 -15.07 5.38 2.30
CA THR A 37 -16.24 6.04 2.91
C THR A 37 -15.84 6.87 4.12
N VAL A 38 -16.52 7.99 4.30
CA VAL A 38 -16.44 8.86 5.48
C VAL A 38 -17.80 8.93 6.14
N LEU A 39 -17.89 8.56 7.40
CA LEU A 39 -19.09 8.75 8.21
C LEU A 39 -19.02 10.15 8.83
N ARG A 40 -20.08 10.95 8.64
CA ARG A 40 -20.18 12.28 9.22
C ARG A 40 -21.49 12.42 10.00
N THR A 41 -21.38 12.89 11.24
CA THR A 41 -22.53 13.17 12.11
C THR A 41 -23.07 14.58 11.86
N GLU A 42 -24.29 14.88 12.34
CA GLU A 42 -24.91 16.20 12.19
C GLU A 42 -24.11 17.33 12.88
N ASP A 43 -23.41 17.01 13.95
CA ASP A 43 -22.53 17.94 14.67
C ASP A 43 -21.12 18.08 14.02
N GLY A 44 -20.93 17.47 12.84
CA GLY A 44 -19.73 17.59 12.01
C GLY A 44 -18.58 16.69 12.40
N GLN A 45 -18.76 15.76 13.35
CA GLN A 45 -17.74 14.76 13.65
C GLN A 45 -17.59 13.77 12.50
N GLU A 46 -16.35 13.31 12.28
CA GLU A 46 -16.06 12.29 11.27
C GLU A 46 -15.56 11.00 11.94
N ALA A 47 -15.87 9.88 11.31
CA ALA A 47 -15.32 8.58 11.67
C ALA A 47 -14.84 7.84 10.41
N ARG A 48 -13.78 7.05 10.55
CA ARG A 48 -13.23 6.18 9.51
C ARG A 48 -12.98 4.81 10.09
N ARG A 49 -13.19 3.80 9.29
CA ARG A 49 -12.92 2.41 9.67
C ARG A 49 -11.57 1.98 9.11
N PHE A 50 -10.71 1.46 9.98
CA PHE A 50 -9.43 0.84 9.62
C PHE A 50 -9.42 -0.63 10.04
N SER A 51 -8.95 -1.50 9.17
CA SER A 51 -8.79 -2.92 9.47
C SER A 51 -7.61 -3.16 10.43
N VAL A 52 -7.84 -3.98 11.46
CA VAL A 52 -6.77 -4.43 12.37
C VAL A 52 -5.83 -5.40 11.66
N VAL A 53 -6.39 -6.23 10.76
CA VAL A 53 -5.64 -7.22 9.98
C VAL A 53 -4.65 -6.54 9.04
N ASP A 54 -5.05 -5.42 8.40
CA ASP A 54 -4.18 -4.60 7.57
C ASP A 54 -3.01 -4.02 8.39
N GLY A 55 -3.31 -3.52 9.59
CA GLY A 55 -2.27 -3.03 10.50
C GLY A 55 -1.26 -4.11 10.91
N HIS A 56 -1.70 -5.36 11.07
CA HIS A 56 -0.79 -6.47 11.33
C HIS A 56 0.13 -6.78 10.13
N GLY A 57 -0.42 -6.74 8.89
CA GLY A 57 0.38 -6.88 7.67
C GLY A 57 1.51 -5.83 7.58
N ILE A 58 1.20 -4.57 7.90
CA ILE A 58 2.20 -3.49 7.99
C ILE A 58 3.31 -3.82 8.99
N GLY A 59 2.95 -4.31 10.19
CA GLY A 59 3.93 -4.74 11.20
C GLY A 59 4.90 -5.79 10.64
N MET A 60 4.38 -6.82 9.97
CA MET A 60 5.18 -7.87 9.36
C MET A 60 6.17 -7.33 8.31
N LEU A 61 5.73 -6.41 7.43
CA LEU A 61 6.63 -5.79 6.44
C LEU A 61 7.74 -4.97 7.10
N ARG A 62 7.42 -4.20 8.14
CA ARG A 62 8.40 -3.39 8.86
C ARG A 62 9.41 -4.27 9.59
N GLU A 63 9.00 -5.39 10.19
CA GLU A 63 9.89 -6.39 10.78
C GLU A 63 10.84 -7.00 9.74
N ALA A 64 10.40 -7.14 8.49
CA ALA A 64 11.22 -7.56 7.35
C ALA A 64 12.11 -6.43 6.77
N GLY A 65 12.15 -5.26 7.40
CA GLY A 65 12.99 -4.13 7.01
C GLY A 65 12.50 -3.34 5.81
N VAL A 66 11.23 -3.49 5.41
CA VAL A 66 10.63 -2.70 4.33
C VAL A 66 10.13 -1.37 4.90
N ILE A 67 10.52 -0.27 4.28
CA ILE A 67 9.99 1.07 4.57
C ILE A 67 8.51 1.11 4.19
N VAL A 68 7.65 1.51 5.12
CA VAL A 68 6.21 1.64 4.85
C VAL A 68 5.75 3.05 5.10
N GLY A 69 5.01 3.63 4.15
CA GLY A 69 4.50 4.98 4.29
C GLY A 69 3.18 5.23 3.57
N VAL A 70 2.55 6.35 3.88
CA VAL A 70 1.33 6.81 3.23
C VAL A 70 1.50 8.17 2.57
N VAL A 71 0.84 8.33 1.43
CA VAL A 71 0.76 9.58 0.68
C VAL A 71 -0.70 9.83 0.31
N SER A 72 -1.43 10.57 1.16
CA SER A 72 -2.87 10.83 1.00
C SER A 72 -3.13 12.30 0.68
N ARG A 73 -4.09 12.56 -0.21
CA ARG A 73 -4.53 13.92 -0.54
C ARG A 73 -5.34 14.56 0.58
N GLU A 74 -6.12 13.77 1.29
CA GLU A 74 -6.98 14.30 2.33
C GLU A 74 -6.19 14.62 3.60
N ASN A 75 -6.46 15.79 4.19
CA ASN A 75 -5.83 16.22 5.45
C ASN A 75 -6.71 15.81 6.63
N SER A 76 -6.62 14.55 7.04
CA SER A 76 -7.41 13.98 8.11
C SER A 76 -6.59 13.72 9.38
N ALA A 77 -6.99 14.30 10.49
CA ALA A 77 -6.38 14.07 11.81
C ALA A 77 -6.59 12.60 12.26
N ILE A 78 -7.73 11.99 11.92
CA ILE A 78 -8.06 10.59 12.24
C ILE A 78 -7.06 9.66 11.52
N THR A 79 -6.83 9.93 10.23
CA THR A 79 -5.84 9.18 9.43
C THR A 79 -4.45 9.34 10.03
N ARG A 80 -4.02 10.55 10.32
CA ARG A 80 -2.70 10.81 10.94
C ARG A 80 -2.51 10.01 12.22
N ALA A 81 -3.44 10.10 13.17
CA ALA A 81 -3.38 9.37 14.43
C ALA A 81 -3.30 7.84 14.22
N ARG A 82 -4.01 7.30 13.21
CA ARG A 82 -3.92 5.87 12.88
C ARG A 82 -2.55 5.49 12.34
N MET A 83 -1.98 6.28 11.42
CA MET A 83 -0.68 6.01 10.79
C MET A 83 0.47 6.13 11.82
N GLU A 84 0.39 7.11 12.72
CA GLU A 84 1.33 7.26 13.85
C GLU A 84 1.26 6.04 14.80
N LYS A 85 0.04 5.56 15.11
CA LYS A 85 -0.13 4.34 15.93
C LYS A 85 0.47 3.10 15.25
N LEU A 86 0.45 3.02 13.93
CA LEU A 86 1.09 1.96 13.15
C LEU A 86 2.60 2.17 13.00
N GLN A 87 3.11 3.31 13.48
CA GLN A 87 4.53 3.69 13.42
C GLN A 87 5.10 3.65 12.00
N LEU A 88 4.35 4.17 11.02
CA LEU A 88 4.82 4.23 9.64
C LEU A 88 6.06 5.11 9.52
N ASP A 89 6.96 4.74 8.61
CA ASP A 89 8.23 5.45 8.39
C ASP A 89 8.05 6.78 7.66
N GLU A 90 6.97 6.89 6.86
CA GLU A 90 6.61 8.07 6.07
C GLU A 90 5.11 8.35 6.21
N ILE A 91 4.73 9.57 6.64
CA ILE A 91 3.34 9.99 6.81
C ILE A 91 3.12 11.34 6.13
N HIS A 92 2.59 11.32 4.93
CA HIS A 92 2.32 12.50 4.11
C HIS A 92 0.81 12.64 3.90
N ILE A 93 0.18 13.45 4.73
CA ILE A 93 -1.27 13.74 4.73
C ILE A 93 -1.47 15.16 4.20
N GLY A 94 -2.44 15.33 3.27
CA GLY A 94 -2.68 16.59 2.58
C GLY A 94 -1.79 16.80 1.34
N ALA A 95 -1.26 15.73 0.77
CA ALA A 95 -0.39 15.75 -0.40
C ALA A 95 -1.19 16.02 -1.67
N THR A 96 -1.17 17.23 -2.19
CA THR A 96 -1.85 17.61 -3.45
C THR A 96 -1.13 17.09 -4.69
N ASP A 97 0.19 16.93 -4.63
CA ASP A 97 1.04 16.32 -5.67
C ASP A 97 1.73 15.06 -5.09
N LYS A 98 1.09 13.91 -5.29
CA LYS A 98 1.63 12.62 -4.80
C LYS A 98 2.96 12.26 -5.48
N ALA A 99 3.14 12.59 -6.76
CA ALA A 99 4.37 12.31 -7.47
C ALA A 99 5.55 13.11 -6.92
N ALA A 100 5.35 14.39 -6.59
CA ALA A 100 6.40 15.21 -5.96
C ALA A 100 6.79 14.67 -4.59
N VAL A 101 5.81 14.28 -3.77
CA VAL A 101 6.07 13.67 -2.45
C VAL A 101 6.83 12.35 -2.60
N MET A 102 6.44 11.48 -3.53
CA MET A 102 7.15 10.23 -3.77
C MET A 102 8.58 10.44 -4.23
N ARG A 103 8.82 11.39 -5.15
CA ARG A 103 10.20 11.75 -5.58
C ARG A 103 11.04 12.25 -4.41
N ASP A 104 10.47 13.05 -3.52
CA ASP A 104 11.16 13.52 -2.31
C ASP A 104 11.51 12.37 -1.38
N ILE A 105 10.59 11.44 -1.10
CA ILE A 105 10.85 10.25 -0.28
C ILE A 105 11.98 9.41 -0.89
N VAL A 106 11.90 9.13 -2.19
CA VAL A 106 12.92 8.36 -2.94
C VAL A 106 14.29 9.00 -2.79
N ALA A 107 14.39 10.32 -2.97
CA ALA A 107 15.64 11.07 -2.85
C ALA A 107 16.19 11.07 -1.42
N ARG A 108 15.37 11.40 -0.42
CA ARG A 108 15.79 11.45 0.99
C ARG A 108 16.21 10.10 1.56
N ARG A 109 15.55 9.04 1.11
CA ARG A 109 15.85 7.66 1.53
C ARG A 109 16.95 7.00 0.70
N ALA A 110 17.51 7.71 -0.29
CA ALA A 110 18.50 7.19 -1.24
C ALA A 110 18.04 5.87 -1.93
N LEU A 111 16.75 5.77 -2.24
CA LEU A 111 16.15 4.61 -2.92
C LEU A 111 16.29 4.73 -4.44
N ASN A 112 16.33 3.57 -5.10
CA ASN A 112 16.07 3.52 -6.55
C ASN A 112 14.55 3.47 -6.75
N PRO A 113 13.93 4.26 -7.66
CA PRO A 113 12.51 4.16 -7.98
C PRO A 113 12.03 2.73 -8.26
N ALA A 114 12.86 1.90 -8.90
CA ALA A 114 12.56 0.48 -9.15
C ALA A 114 12.36 -0.35 -7.85
N GLN A 115 12.81 0.14 -6.71
CA GLN A 115 12.69 -0.51 -5.39
C GLN A 115 11.50 0.01 -4.57
N VAL A 116 10.63 0.82 -5.17
CA VAL A 116 9.47 1.41 -4.51
C VAL A 116 8.19 0.91 -5.17
N ALA A 117 7.27 0.36 -4.39
CA ALA A 117 5.91 0.09 -4.83
C ALA A 117 4.96 1.19 -4.35
N PHE A 118 3.94 1.46 -5.14
CA PHE A 118 2.81 2.28 -4.72
C PHE A 118 1.49 1.52 -4.93
N ILE A 119 0.62 1.56 -3.91
CA ILE A 119 -0.76 1.07 -4.02
C ILE A 119 -1.72 2.25 -3.98
N GLY A 120 -2.57 2.36 -5.01
CA GLY A 120 -3.56 3.41 -5.17
C GLY A 120 -4.84 2.87 -5.81
N ASP A 121 -5.95 3.57 -5.63
CA ASP A 121 -7.28 3.12 -6.07
C ASP A 121 -7.97 4.07 -7.05
N ASP A 122 -7.58 5.34 -7.13
CA ASP A 122 -8.30 6.31 -7.95
C ASP A 122 -7.37 7.17 -8.83
N LEU A 123 -7.94 7.93 -9.75
CA LEU A 123 -7.24 8.70 -10.77
C LEU A 123 -6.09 9.59 -10.24
N PRO A 124 -6.20 10.23 -9.06
CA PRO A 124 -5.09 11.00 -8.49
C PRO A 124 -3.83 10.17 -8.22
N ASP A 125 -3.95 8.85 -8.11
CA ASP A 125 -2.84 7.94 -7.83
C ASP A 125 -1.98 7.62 -9.06
N LEU A 126 -2.52 7.85 -10.25
CA LEU A 126 -1.78 7.62 -11.50
C LEU A 126 -0.48 8.42 -11.56
N ALA A 127 -0.46 9.65 -11.02
CA ALA A 127 0.76 10.44 -10.92
C ALA A 127 1.83 9.79 -10.00
N ALA A 128 1.42 9.07 -8.95
CA ALA A 128 2.31 8.30 -8.10
C ALA A 128 2.81 7.04 -8.80
N PHE A 129 1.98 6.42 -9.62
CA PHE A 129 2.35 5.27 -10.45
C PHE A 129 3.49 5.57 -11.42
N ASP A 130 3.58 6.81 -11.93
CA ASP A 130 4.68 7.25 -12.83
C ASP A 130 6.05 7.27 -12.13
N VAL A 131 6.08 7.29 -10.80
CA VAL A 131 7.32 7.28 -9.99
C VAL A 131 7.63 5.88 -9.46
N ALA A 132 6.61 5.06 -9.28
CA ALA A 132 6.75 3.73 -8.66
C ALA A 132 7.35 2.70 -9.63
N GLY A 133 8.25 1.86 -9.14
CA GLY A 133 8.78 0.70 -9.85
C GLY A 133 7.77 -0.45 -9.97
N VAL A 134 6.84 -0.57 -9.00
CA VAL A 134 5.71 -1.51 -9.07
C VAL A 134 4.42 -0.80 -8.67
N ARG A 135 3.43 -0.88 -9.55
CA ARG A 135 2.11 -0.26 -9.41
C ARG A 135 1.08 -1.30 -8.99
N ILE A 136 0.38 -1.05 -7.90
CA ILE A 136 -0.55 -2.02 -7.31
C ILE A 136 -1.92 -1.37 -7.13
N ALA A 137 -2.99 -2.10 -7.41
CA ALA A 137 -4.36 -1.63 -7.24
C ALA A 137 -5.19 -2.62 -6.40
N PRO A 138 -6.05 -2.16 -5.47
CA PRO A 138 -7.05 -3.02 -4.84
C PRO A 138 -8.13 -3.45 -5.84
N ALA A 139 -8.88 -4.50 -5.54
CA ALA A 139 -9.89 -5.08 -6.43
C ALA A 139 -10.96 -4.08 -6.89
N ASN A 140 -11.33 -3.14 -6.03
CA ASN A 140 -12.35 -2.12 -6.27
C ASN A 140 -11.81 -0.80 -6.82
N ALA A 141 -10.53 -0.72 -7.19
CA ALA A 141 -9.95 0.49 -7.77
C ALA A 141 -10.65 0.91 -9.08
N HIS A 142 -10.55 2.19 -9.40
CA HIS A 142 -11.05 2.75 -10.65
C HIS A 142 -10.51 1.96 -11.86
N PRO A 143 -11.31 1.68 -12.91
CA PRO A 143 -10.89 0.88 -14.06
C PRO A 143 -9.54 1.32 -14.66
N ALA A 144 -9.32 2.63 -14.88
CA ALA A 144 -8.06 3.15 -15.43
C ALA A 144 -6.85 2.86 -14.52
N VAL A 145 -7.03 2.83 -13.20
CA VAL A 145 -5.97 2.49 -12.25
C VAL A 145 -5.65 1.00 -12.34
N ARG A 146 -6.67 0.14 -12.41
CA ARG A 146 -6.50 -1.31 -12.56
C ARG A 146 -5.83 -1.69 -13.89
N GLU A 147 -6.16 -1.00 -14.96
CA GLU A 147 -5.54 -1.21 -16.30
C GLU A 147 -4.06 -0.80 -16.31
N THR A 148 -3.68 0.19 -15.49
CA THR A 148 -2.30 0.70 -15.41
C THR A 148 -1.45 -0.10 -14.41
N ALA A 149 -2.09 -0.81 -13.46
CA ALA A 149 -1.40 -1.54 -12.40
C ALA A 149 -0.64 -2.76 -12.95
N ASP A 150 0.53 -3.03 -12.36
CA ASP A 150 1.31 -4.27 -12.59
C ASP A 150 0.70 -5.46 -11.86
N LEU A 151 -0.02 -5.20 -10.75
CA LEU A 151 -0.71 -6.19 -9.94
C LEU A 151 -2.04 -5.63 -9.43
N VAL A 152 -3.12 -6.34 -9.70
CA VAL A 152 -4.44 -6.08 -9.11
C VAL A 152 -4.70 -7.11 -8.02
N LEU A 153 -4.97 -6.65 -6.81
CA LEU A 153 -5.25 -7.50 -5.64
C LEU A 153 -6.64 -8.15 -5.74
N HIS A 154 -6.86 -9.21 -4.99
CA HIS A 154 -8.17 -9.85 -4.84
C HIS A 154 -9.06 -9.13 -3.82
N CYS A 155 -8.44 -8.55 -2.79
CA CYS A 155 -9.14 -7.81 -1.75
C CYS A 155 -9.39 -6.35 -2.15
N SER A 156 -10.55 -5.84 -1.72
CA SER A 156 -10.89 -4.42 -1.82
C SER A 156 -10.26 -3.60 -0.70
N GLY A 157 -10.08 -2.29 -0.95
CA GLY A 157 -9.64 -1.35 0.07
C GLY A 157 -10.53 -1.39 1.32
N GLY A 158 -9.93 -1.27 2.50
CA GLY A 158 -10.59 -1.41 3.79
C GLY A 158 -11.02 -2.84 4.16
N HIS A 159 -10.83 -3.81 3.26
CA HIS A 159 -11.26 -5.20 3.40
C HIS A 159 -10.12 -6.21 3.20
N GLY A 160 -8.90 -5.83 3.58
CA GLY A 160 -7.75 -6.72 3.54
C GLY A 160 -6.78 -6.47 2.37
N ALA A 161 -6.98 -5.47 1.55
CA ALA A 161 -6.05 -5.15 0.44
C ALA A 161 -4.63 -4.86 0.94
N VAL A 162 -4.50 -4.10 2.04
CA VAL A 162 -3.20 -3.81 2.64
C VAL A 162 -2.57 -5.08 3.21
N ARG A 163 -3.35 -5.95 3.85
CA ARG A 163 -2.86 -7.24 4.33
C ARG A 163 -2.36 -8.10 3.16
N GLU A 164 -3.15 -8.19 2.10
CA GLU A 164 -2.79 -8.99 0.93
C GLU A 164 -1.49 -8.51 0.30
N VAL A 165 -1.32 -7.21 0.03
CA VAL A 165 -0.09 -6.68 -0.57
C VAL A 165 1.13 -6.93 0.32
N CYS A 166 0.99 -6.83 1.65
CA CYS A 166 2.08 -7.14 2.58
C CYS A 166 2.52 -8.61 2.46
N GLU A 167 1.58 -9.54 2.44
CA GLU A 167 1.91 -10.96 2.31
C GLU A 167 2.44 -11.33 0.93
N VAL A 168 1.92 -10.73 -0.13
CA VAL A 168 2.44 -10.88 -1.50
C VAL A 168 3.91 -10.44 -1.58
N LEU A 169 4.23 -9.29 -0.99
CA LEU A 169 5.60 -8.77 -0.92
C LEU A 169 6.53 -9.72 -0.15
N LEU A 170 6.13 -10.14 1.04
CA LEU A 170 6.90 -11.09 1.86
C LEU A 170 7.11 -12.42 1.15
N ALA A 171 6.08 -12.95 0.48
CA ALA A 171 6.17 -14.18 -0.31
C ALA A 171 7.14 -14.04 -1.48
N ALA A 172 7.15 -12.88 -2.18
CA ALA A 172 8.10 -12.61 -3.26
C ALA A 172 9.55 -12.55 -2.76
N ARG A 173 9.77 -12.06 -1.54
CA ARG A 173 11.08 -12.01 -0.87
C ARG A 173 11.51 -13.36 -0.26
N GLY A 174 10.61 -14.35 -0.21
CA GLY A 174 10.85 -15.61 0.48
C GLY A 174 10.77 -15.53 2.02
N GLU A 175 10.15 -14.48 2.57
CA GLU A 175 10.12 -14.14 4.00
C GLU A 175 8.73 -14.31 4.64
N GLY A 176 7.71 -14.71 3.88
CA GLY A 176 6.32 -14.80 4.37
C GLY A 176 6.11 -15.92 5.40
N PRO A 177 5.01 -15.88 6.19
CA PRO A 177 4.67 -16.91 7.17
C PRO A 177 4.54 -18.30 6.55
N MET A 178 4.29 -18.39 5.25
CA MET A 178 4.30 -19.64 4.48
C MET A 178 5.70 -20.11 4.09
N ALA A 179 6.74 -19.29 4.25
CA ALA A 179 8.12 -19.70 4.02
C ALA A 179 8.64 -20.63 5.12
N ASN A 180 8.03 -20.61 6.31
CA ASN A 180 8.44 -21.33 7.50
C ASN A 180 7.54 -22.54 7.83
N GLY A 181 6.64 -22.97 6.94
CA GLY A 181 5.93 -24.25 7.05
C GLY A 181 4.85 -24.31 8.13
N PHE A 182 4.01 -23.24 8.26
CA PHE A 182 2.76 -23.31 9.02
C PHE A 182 1.61 -23.77 8.13
#